data_45bf134c5716aedeb474b8b6ad5b125c
#
_entry.id   45bf134c5716aedeb474b8b6ad5b125c
#
_cell.length_a   1.000
_cell.length_b   1.000
_cell.length_c   1.000
_cell.angle_alpha   90.00
_cell.angle_beta   90.00
_cell.angle_gamma   90.00
#
_symmetry.space_group_name_H-M   'P 1'
#
loop_
_entity.id
_entity.type
_entity.pdbx_description
1 polymer ?
#
loop_
_entity_poly.entity_id
_entity_poly.type
_entity_poly.pdbx_seq_one_letter_code
_entity_poly.pdbx_strand_id
1 'polypeptide(L)'
;MKLILNSALLLLIFNVQLSAQSLRGRVIEANTQNGIPYVNVQLGNRYGVISNEEGYFVLQRKSVDDNTAILFSSMGFETLEIPLSDFENDQVIPLKPATYVLDEVFLSDKQLTAEEILEKFKVGIKENHVLNAAQVQVFTRLNDDYKAETFGIDVKKASFMSKAERREMNENMKNLGNKITENSSIFYQERLSDVFIFEDTLMTKHQKALKLINRDKTFNTDDIQDQVFFELLKTLKSPHSFKVRTGIIPIDKDVSLNEMIEDLEKSQEKVPDTLYNKSNWQGKSYKKFATKFINDFFTSPKYYTYELKGVTTVYGEPCYHIQFTPDRRKGKYVGDLYIHTRDFGMVSYKYDLEKGRKAMNVNLKFVLGIKVNTYTDSGFYVFSKTNEDSYYPKYIKQVDGNYAYINRSLAFKENNPKRNERKKLNIEFELEYNTIETIEYVGVQYQSISPELASTLKFEDYILIDEIDQYDLNYWKDYNIIEATEAIKTYD
;
A
#
# COMPACT_ATOMS: atom_id res chain seq x y z
N MET A 1 -45.74 -26.56 35.43
CA MET A 1 -44.80 -25.53 35.89
C MET A 1 -43.34 -26.03 36.01
N LYS A 2 -43.05 -27.16 36.63
CA LYS A 2 -41.68 -27.73 36.71
C LYS A 2 -41.05 -28.15 35.38
N LEU A 3 -41.84 -28.60 34.39
CA LEU A 3 -41.34 -29.00 33.09
C LEU A 3 -40.91 -27.77 32.25
N ILE A 4 -41.61 -26.65 32.37
CA ILE A 4 -41.29 -25.40 31.65
C ILE A 4 -40.04 -24.75 32.24
N LEU A 5 -39.84 -24.87 33.56
CA LEU A 5 -38.65 -24.33 34.24
C LEU A 5 -37.38 -25.11 33.85
N ASN A 6 -37.48 -26.44 33.68
CA ASN A 6 -36.35 -27.27 33.25
C ASN A 6 -36.01 -27.04 31.74
N SER A 7 -37.00 -26.78 30.88
CA SER A 7 -36.74 -26.46 29.47
C SER A 7 -36.12 -25.07 29.31
N ALA A 8 -36.50 -24.09 30.16
CA ALA A 8 -35.87 -22.75 30.15
C ALA A 8 -34.43 -22.78 30.68
N LEU A 9 -34.15 -23.66 31.67
CA LEU A 9 -32.78 -23.85 32.17
C LEU A 9 -31.89 -24.55 31.19
N LEU A 10 -32.41 -25.49 30.38
CA LEU A 10 -31.66 -26.15 29.30
C LEU A 10 -31.34 -25.19 28.12
N LEU A 11 -32.21 -24.22 27.84
CA LEU A 11 -31.98 -23.19 26.81
C LEU A 11 -30.95 -22.12 27.24
N LEU A 12 -30.77 -21.93 28.54
CA LEU A 12 -29.77 -21.00 29.09
C LEU A 12 -28.34 -21.56 29.05
N ILE A 13 -28.19 -22.87 29.00
CA ILE A 13 -26.87 -23.55 28.98
C ILE A 13 -26.31 -23.63 27.54
N PHE A 14 -27.12 -23.43 26.49
CA PHE A 14 -26.71 -23.54 25.09
C PHE A 14 -26.18 -22.23 24.46
N ASN A 15 -26.08 -21.14 25.22
CA ASN A 15 -25.31 -19.97 24.81
C ASN A 15 -23.82 -20.12 25.19
N VAL A 16 -23.20 -21.27 24.91
CA VAL A 16 -21.76 -21.31 24.71
C VAL A 16 -21.47 -20.55 23.44
N GLN A 17 -21.20 -19.26 23.59
CA GLN A 17 -20.60 -18.48 22.51
C GLN A 17 -19.33 -19.24 22.15
N LEU A 18 -19.32 -19.86 20.97
CA LEU A 18 -18.08 -20.20 20.29
C LEU A 18 -17.40 -18.86 19.92
N SER A 19 -16.86 -18.20 20.92
CA SER A 19 -15.88 -17.14 20.69
C SER A 19 -14.73 -17.82 19.95
N ALA A 20 -14.55 -17.51 18.68
CA ALA A 20 -13.33 -17.87 17.99
C ALA A 20 -12.19 -17.32 18.85
N GLN A 21 -11.50 -18.21 19.58
CA GLN A 21 -10.38 -17.79 20.42
C GLN A 21 -9.27 -17.31 19.50
N SER A 22 -8.97 -16.02 19.56
CA SER A 22 -7.79 -15.47 18.89
C SER A 22 -6.56 -15.73 19.75
N LEU A 23 -5.47 -16.14 19.12
CA LEU A 23 -4.14 -16.23 19.72
C LEU A 23 -3.44 -14.90 19.50
N ARG A 24 -2.96 -14.29 20.58
CA ARG A 24 -2.29 -12.98 20.54
C ARG A 24 -0.92 -13.11 21.18
N GLY A 25 0.02 -12.34 20.68
CA GLY A 25 1.34 -12.28 21.28
C GLY A 25 2.23 -11.24 20.62
N ARG A 26 3.44 -11.14 21.16
CA ARG A 26 4.48 -10.27 20.63
C ARG A 26 5.76 -11.04 20.44
N VAL A 27 6.29 -11.05 19.22
CA VAL A 27 7.59 -11.66 18.93
C VAL A 27 8.70 -10.62 19.11
N ILE A 28 9.71 -10.97 19.87
CA ILE A 28 10.83 -10.09 20.20
C ILE A 28 12.17 -10.78 19.94
N GLU A 29 13.21 -10.01 19.75
CA GLU A 29 14.58 -10.49 19.77
C GLU A 29 15.01 -10.80 21.21
N ALA A 30 15.52 -12.01 21.45
CA ALA A 30 15.86 -12.49 22.79
C ALA A 30 16.91 -11.60 23.50
N ASN A 31 17.86 -11.03 22.75
CA ASN A 31 18.97 -10.25 23.32
C ASN A 31 18.60 -8.79 23.58
N THR A 32 17.85 -8.15 22.68
CA THR A 32 17.56 -6.70 22.72
C THR A 32 16.18 -6.37 23.25
N GLN A 33 15.27 -7.35 23.31
CA GLN A 33 13.85 -7.21 23.68
C GLN A 33 13.05 -6.33 22.71
N ASN A 34 13.61 -5.97 21.56
CA ASN A 34 12.92 -5.23 20.51
C ASN A 34 11.94 -6.15 19.78
N GLY A 35 10.79 -5.60 19.35
CA GLY A 35 9.88 -6.32 18.49
C GLY A 35 10.53 -6.72 17.18
N ILE A 36 10.29 -7.94 16.73
CA ILE A 36 10.76 -8.42 15.42
C ILE A 36 9.63 -8.18 14.41
N PRO A 37 9.86 -7.32 13.41
CA PRO A 37 8.86 -7.08 12.39
C PRO A 37 8.70 -8.27 11.45
N TYR A 38 7.49 -8.47 10.95
CA TYR A 38 7.16 -9.37 9.85
C TYR A 38 7.51 -10.83 10.08
N VAL A 39 7.44 -11.29 11.33
CA VAL A 39 7.59 -12.71 11.66
C VAL A 39 6.43 -13.48 11.09
N ASN A 40 6.71 -14.56 10.35
CA ASN A 40 5.68 -15.50 9.93
C ASN A 40 5.25 -16.33 11.15
N VAL A 41 3.98 -16.20 11.54
CA VAL A 41 3.34 -16.97 12.61
C VAL A 41 2.37 -17.94 11.98
N GLN A 42 2.72 -19.22 11.98
CA GLN A 42 1.98 -20.25 11.25
C GLN A 42 1.40 -21.29 12.21
N LEU A 43 0.13 -21.60 12.07
CA LEU A 43 -0.58 -22.64 12.81
C LEU A 43 -0.85 -23.83 11.88
N GLY A 44 -0.09 -24.92 12.05
CA GLY A 44 -0.11 -26.05 11.12
C GLY A 44 0.26 -25.62 9.69
N ASN A 45 -0.22 -26.35 8.69
CA ASN A 45 0.19 -26.15 7.29
C ASN A 45 -0.67 -25.15 6.50
N ARG A 46 -1.75 -24.60 7.10
CA ARG A 46 -2.76 -23.86 6.33
C ARG A 46 -3.06 -22.45 6.83
N TYR A 47 -2.78 -22.15 8.08
CA TYR A 47 -3.17 -20.89 8.71
C TYR A 47 -1.94 -20.14 9.18
N GLY A 48 -1.91 -18.86 8.94
CA GLY A 48 -0.82 -18.03 9.41
C GLY A 48 -1.09 -16.55 9.19
N VAL A 49 -0.39 -15.75 10.00
CA VAL A 49 -0.34 -14.29 9.91
C VAL A 49 1.10 -13.83 9.86
N ILE A 50 1.30 -12.57 9.57
CA ILE A 50 2.59 -11.88 9.72
C ILE A 50 2.46 -10.91 10.90
N SER A 51 3.46 -10.84 11.78
CA SER A 51 3.50 -9.82 12.81
C SER A 51 3.66 -8.42 12.21
N ASN A 52 3.15 -7.40 12.91
CA ASN A 52 3.34 -6.01 12.50
C ASN A 52 4.79 -5.53 12.74
N GLU A 53 5.08 -4.25 12.47
CA GLU A 53 6.41 -3.64 12.66
C GLU A 53 6.91 -3.70 14.12
N GLU A 54 6.01 -3.75 15.07
CA GLU A 54 6.29 -3.80 16.52
C GLU A 54 6.39 -5.22 17.05
N GLY A 55 6.21 -6.24 16.19
CA GLY A 55 6.25 -7.66 16.52
C GLY A 55 4.92 -8.23 17.00
N TYR A 56 3.83 -7.46 17.07
CA TYR A 56 2.53 -7.96 17.50
C TYR A 56 1.83 -8.75 16.40
N PHE A 57 1.09 -9.79 16.79
CA PHE A 57 0.26 -10.58 15.91
C PHE A 57 -1.05 -10.98 16.57
N VAL A 58 -2.08 -11.19 15.76
CA VAL A 58 -3.36 -11.80 16.14
C VAL A 58 -3.69 -12.87 15.11
N LEU A 59 -3.76 -14.11 15.56
CA LEU A 59 -4.09 -15.26 14.73
C LEU A 59 -5.44 -15.84 15.18
N GLN A 60 -6.42 -15.89 14.28
CA GLN A 60 -7.71 -16.49 14.57
C GLN A 60 -7.57 -18.02 14.63
N ARG A 61 -7.93 -18.59 15.78
CA ARG A 61 -7.96 -20.04 15.94
C ARG A 61 -9.15 -20.61 15.17
N LYS A 62 -8.86 -21.26 14.04
CA LYS A 62 -9.83 -22.14 13.38
C LYS A 62 -9.72 -23.54 13.98
N SER A 63 -10.70 -24.41 13.72
CA SER A 63 -10.69 -25.80 14.21
C SER A 63 -9.43 -26.54 13.77
N VAL A 64 -8.44 -26.60 14.61
CA VAL A 64 -7.20 -27.38 14.47
C VAL A 64 -7.06 -28.30 15.65
N ASP A 65 -6.36 -29.41 15.47
CA ASP A 65 -6.03 -30.36 16.53
C ASP A 65 -5.16 -29.65 17.59
N ASP A 66 -5.44 -29.88 18.89
CA ASP A 66 -4.67 -29.32 19.99
C ASP A 66 -3.19 -29.77 19.97
N ASN A 67 -2.86 -30.85 19.27
CA ASN A 67 -1.47 -31.25 19.04
C ASN A 67 -0.75 -30.43 17.94
N THR A 68 -1.45 -29.49 17.31
CA THR A 68 -0.84 -28.62 16.30
C THR A 68 0.09 -27.63 16.99
N ALA A 69 1.27 -27.39 16.41
CA ALA A 69 2.19 -26.38 16.90
C ALA A 69 2.04 -25.05 16.14
N ILE A 70 2.43 -23.97 16.82
CA ILE A 70 2.60 -22.64 16.25
C ILE A 70 4.08 -22.49 15.90
N LEU A 71 4.36 -22.21 14.62
CA LEU A 71 5.70 -21.98 14.12
C LEU A 71 5.95 -20.47 13.97
N PHE A 72 7.03 -20.01 14.59
CA PHE A 72 7.53 -18.63 14.47
C PHE A 72 8.81 -18.63 13.67
N SER A 73 8.80 -18.02 12.50
CA SER A 73 9.98 -17.94 11.65
C SER A 73 10.19 -16.53 11.10
N SER A 74 11.43 -16.08 11.12
CA SER A 74 11.84 -14.77 10.61
C SER A 74 13.24 -14.84 10.00
N MET A 75 13.56 -13.87 9.17
CA MET A 75 14.87 -13.75 8.57
C MET A 75 15.92 -13.38 9.62
N GLY A 76 17.00 -14.15 9.68
CA GLY A 76 18.10 -13.91 10.64
C GLY A 76 17.84 -14.44 12.05
N PHE A 77 16.76 -15.20 12.26
CA PHE A 77 16.41 -15.80 13.55
C PHE A 77 16.22 -17.31 13.45
N GLU A 78 16.48 -18.00 14.55
CA GLU A 78 16.15 -19.42 14.68
C GLU A 78 14.62 -19.58 14.65
N THR A 79 14.16 -20.60 13.94
CA THR A 79 12.74 -20.96 13.96
C THR A 79 12.37 -21.54 15.31
N LEU A 80 11.26 -21.05 15.89
CA LEU A 80 10.73 -21.53 17.17
C LEU A 80 9.37 -22.19 16.94
N GLU A 81 9.18 -23.36 17.54
CA GLU A 81 7.93 -24.11 17.52
C GLU A 81 7.37 -24.22 18.95
N ILE A 82 6.12 -23.83 19.14
CA ILE A 82 5.41 -23.90 20.42
C ILE A 82 4.14 -24.73 20.23
N PRO A 83 3.95 -25.84 20.97
CA PRO A 83 2.69 -26.57 20.95
C PRO A 83 1.52 -25.64 21.29
N LEU A 84 0.39 -25.78 20.58
CA LEU A 84 -0.78 -24.94 20.80
C LEU A 84 -1.31 -25.06 22.25
N SER A 85 -1.15 -26.25 22.88
CA SER A 85 -1.49 -26.49 24.29
C SER A 85 -0.68 -25.64 25.26
N ASP A 86 0.53 -25.25 24.90
CA ASP A 86 1.48 -24.55 25.76
C ASP A 86 1.48 -23.02 25.48
N PHE A 87 0.68 -22.59 24.50
CA PHE A 87 0.60 -21.19 24.13
C PHE A 87 -0.40 -20.42 25.02
N GLU A 88 0.08 -19.37 25.66
CA GLU A 88 -0.72 -18.44 26.44
C GLU A 88 -0.99 -17.14 25.65
N ASN A 89 -2.21 -16.61 25.76
CA ASN A 89 -2.53 -15.34 25.11
C ASN A 89 -1.71 -14.19 25.71
N ASP A 90 -1.38 -13.22 24.86
CA ASP A 90 -0.55 -12.06 25.15
C ASP A 90 0.90 -12.43 25.56
N GLN A 91 1.33 -13.64 25.22
CA GLN A 91 2.67 -14.13 25.47
C GLN A 91 3.72 -13.35 24.66
N VAL A 92 4.87 -13.10 25.30
CA VAL A 92 6.07 -12.59 24.65
C VAL A 92 6.91 -13.76 24.17
N ILE A 93 7.22 -13.80 22.87
CA ILE A 93 7.92 -14.89 22.21
C ILE A 93 9.33 -14.44 21.82
N PRO A 94 10.39 -14.83 22.56
CA PRO A 94 11.76 -14.45 22.24
C PRO A 94 12.35 -15.36 21.17
N LEU A 95 12.71 -14.80 20.00
CA LEU A 95 13.49 -15.50 18.99
C LEU A 95 14.99 -15.20 19.19
N LYS A 96 15.80 -16.24 19.05
CA LYS A 96 17.26 -16.11 19.08
C LYS A 96 17.77 -15.75 17.69
N PRO A 97 18.74 -14.84 17.56
CA PRO A 97 19.44 -14.64 16.31
C PRO A 97 20.02 -15.96 15.81
N ALA A 98 19.81 -16.28 14.55
CA ALA A 98 20.43 -17.44 13.92
C ALA A 98 21.93 -17.21 13.82
N THR A 99 22.70 -18.15 14.36
CA THR A 99 24.16 -18.17 14.18
C THR A 99 24.41 -18.66 12.75
N TYR A 100 24.96 -17.80 11.89
CA TYR A 100 25.37 -18.20 10.56
C TYR A 100 26.56 -19.17 10.69
N VAL A 101 26.25 -20.44 10.78
CA VAL A 101 27.27 -21.45 10.57
C VAL A 101 27.41 -21.60 9.05
N LEU A 102 28.53 -21.26 8.51
CA LEU A 102 28.95 -21.72 7.20
C LEU A 102 29.13 -23.26 7.34
N ASP A 103 27.99 -23.97 7.38
CA ASP A 103 28.06 -25.43 7.47
C ASP A 103 28.70 -25.96 6.20
N GLU A 104 29.72 -26.78 6.40
CA GLU A 104 30.48 -27.56 5.40
C GLU A 104 29.58 -28.46 4.50
N VAL A 105 28.26 -28.40 4.63
CA VAL A 105 27.33 -29.31 3.94
C VAL A 105 27.12 -28.96 2.46
N PHE A 106 27.57 -27.80 1.98
CA PHE A 106 27.56 -27.47 0.55
C PHE A 106 28.90 -27.67 -0.14
N LEU A 107 29.53 -28.81 0.11
CA LEU A 107 30.63 -29.31 -0.70
C LEU A 107 30.08 -29.87 -2.03
N SER A 108 29.53 -28.99 -2.89
CA SER A 108 29.55 -29.29 -4.31
C SER A 108 30.93 -28.88 -4.84
N ASP A 109 31.52 -29.66 -5.70
CA ASP A 109 32.87 -29.45 -6.30
C ASP A 109 33.01 -28.10 -7.04
N LYS A 110 31.95 -27.31 -7.14
CA LYS A 110 31.91 -25.97 -7.74
C LYS A 110 30.96 -25.06 -6.96
N GLN A 111 31.51 -24.09 -6.23
CA GLN A 111 30.72 -23.01 -5.64
C GLN A 111 30.15 -22.13 -6.76
N LEU A 112 28.83 -21.93 -6.74
CA LEU A 112 28.15 -20.98 -7.66
C LEU A 112 28.51 -19.53 -7.29
N THR A 113 28.72 -18.71 -8.29
CA THR A 113 28.84 -17.25 -8.10
C THR A 113 27.47 -16.60 -7.92
N ALA A 114 27.43 -15.36 -7.43
CA ALA A 114 26.19 -14.60 -7.31
C ALA A 114 25.47 -14.46 -8.66
N GLU A 115 26.23 -14.23 -9.73
CA GLU A 115 25.71 -14.09 -11.08
C GLU A 115 25.11 -15.41 -11.60
N GLU A 116 25.79 -16.55 -11.37
CA GLU A 116 25.28 -17.88 -11.75
C GLU A 116 23.96 -18.20 -11.04
N ILE A 117 23.84 -17.84 -9.74
CA ILE A 117 22.60 -18.01 -8.96
C ILE A 117 21.49 -17.14 -9.53
N LEU A 118 21.78 -15.87 -9.84
CA LEU A 118 20.81 -14.95 -10.43
C LEU A 118 20.34 -15.40 -11.81
N GLU A 119 21.20 -15.95 -12.64
CA GLU A 119 20.80 -16.50 -13.94
C GLU A 119 19.89 -17.73 -13.78
N LYS A 120 20.20 -18.63 -12.82
CA LYS A 120 19.30 -19.75 -12.49
C LYS A 120 17.95 -19.27 -11.98
N PHE A 121 17.92 -18.28 -11.10
CA PHE A 121 16.68 -17.64 -10.65
C PHE A 121 15.86 -17.09 -11.83
N LYS A 122 16.46 -16.33 -12.73
CA LYS A 122 15.78 -15.76 -13.91
C LYS A 122 15.16 -16.83 -14.81
N VAL A 123 15.86 -17.92 -15.03
CA VAL A 123 15.34 -19.07 -15.80
C VAL A 123 14.15 -19.69 -15.06
N GLY A 124 14.26 -19.88 -13.74
CA GLY A 124 13.26 -20.52 -12.91
C GLY A 124 12.00 -19.66 -12.63
N ILE A 125 12.02 -18.33 -12.89
CA ILE A 125 10.85 -17.47 -12.60
C ILE A 125 9.54 -18.01 -13.22
N LYS A 126 9.62 -18.50 -14.47
CA LYS A 126 8.45 -19.00 -15.20
C LYS A 126 7.87 -20.30 -14.64
N GLU A 127 8.64 -21.03 -13.87
CA GLU A 127 8.23 -22.29 -13.24
C GLU A 127 7.88 -22.07 -11.77
N ASN A 128 8.72 -21.31 -11.07
CA ASN A 128 8.62 -21.13 -9.62
C ASN A 128 7.64 -20.02 -9.20
N HIS A 129 7.49 -18.96 -10.01
CA HIS A 129 6.66 -17.80 -9.68
C HIS A 129 5.47 -17.68 -10.62
N VAL A 130 4.64 -18.73 -10.62
CA VAL A 130 3.43 -18.81 -11.44
C VAL A 130 2.22 -18.84 -10.52
N LEU A 131 1.35 -17.85 -10.64
CA LEU A 131 0.02 -17.89 -10.05
C LEU A 131 -0.97 -18.20 -11.17
N ASN A 132 -1.38 -19.45 -11.25
CA ASN A 132 -2.36 -19.90 -12.23
C ASN A 132 -3.42 -20.75 -11.53
N ALA A 133 -4.68 -20.63 -11.95
CA ALA A 133 -5.80 -21.33 -11.34
C ALA A 133 -5.84 -21.20 -9.80
N ALA A 134 -5.69 -19.97 -9.30
CA ALA A 134 -5.53 -19.67 -7.88
C ALA A 134 -6.57 -18.68 -7.37
N GLN A 135 -7.02 -18.90 -6.13
CA GLN A 135 -7.67 -17.89 -5.30
C GLN A 135 -6.71 -17.51 -4.18
N VAL A 136 -6.46 -16.23 -4.04
CA VAL A 136 -5.68 -15.68 -2.91
C VAL A 136 -6.53 -14.66 -2.18
N GLN A 137 -6.74 -14.88 -0.89
CA GLN A 137 -7.31 -13.84 -0.03
C GLN A 137 -6.21 -12.85 0.31
N VAL A 138 -6.38 -11.59 -0.08
CA VAL A 138 -5.38 -10.53 0.07
C VAL A 138 -5.92 -9.42 0.95
N PHE A 139 -5.24 -9.18 2.06
CA PHE A 139 -5.43 -7.99 2.86
C PHE A 139 -4.47 -6.92 2.35
N THR A 140 -4.95 -5.67 2.23
CA THR A 140 -4.14 -4.52 1.83
C THR A 140 -4.35 -3.39 2.83
N ARG A 141 -3.25 -2.82 3.32
CA ARG A 141 -3.23 -1.59 4.10
C ARG A 141 -2.50 -0.51 3.31
N LEU A 142 -3.14 0.62 3.17
CA LEU A 142 -2.57 1.84 2.60
C LEU A 142 -2.46 2.88 3.72
N ASN A 143 -1.27 3.45 3.85
CA ASN A 143 -1.01 4.63 4.65
C ASN A 143 -0.42 5.69 3.71
N ASP A 144 -1.09 6.82 3.59
CA ASP A 144 -0.63 7.96 2.79
C ASP A 144 -0.49 9.18 3.70
N ASP A 145 0.76 9.58 3.92
CA ASP A 145 1.12 10.77 4.68
C ASP A 145 1.42 11.93 3.71
N TYR A 146 0.59 12.93 3.76
CA TYR A 146 0.67 14.12 2.92
C TYR A 146 0.99 15.35 3.76
N LYS A 147 2.05 16.07 3.40
CA LYS A 147 2.45 17.33 4.02
C LYS A 147 2.63 18.42 2.98
N ALA A 148 1.76 19.42 3.00
CA ALA A 148 1.94 20.63 2.21
C ALA A 148 2.95 21.57 2.89
N GLU A 149 4.01 21.95 2.17
CA GLU A 149 4.98 22.96 2.61
C GLU A 149 4.57 24.35 2.15
N THR A 150 3.93 24.45 1.00
CA THR A 150 3.38 25.68 0.44
C THR A 150 2.07 25.39 -0.26
N PHE A 151 1.05 26.19 0.03
CA PHE A 151 -0.20 26.23 -0.70
C PHE A 151 -0.60 27.70 -0.90
N GLY A 152 -0.48 28.19 -2.11
CA GLY A 152 -0.77 29.60 -2.44
C GLY A 152 -1.62 29.72 -3.69
N ILE A 153 -2.68 30.51 -3.61
CA ILE A 153 -3.49 30.93 -4.74
C ILE A 153 -3.64 32.44 -4.69
N ASP A 154 -3.24 33.12 -5.78
CA ASP A 154 -3.28 34.56 -5.86
C ASP A 154 -3.95 35.01 -7.18
N VAL A 155 -5.03 35.74 -7.06
CA VAL A 155 -5.73 36.37 -8.18
C VAL A 155 -4.97 37.63 -8.60
N LYS A 156 -4.08 37.49 -9.58
CA LYS A 156 -3.25 38.60 -10.11
C LYS A 156 -4.07 39.62 -10.88
N LYS A 157 -5.09 39.16 -11.62
CA LYS A 157 -5.95 40.01 -12.44
C LYS A 157 -7.34 39.41 -12.57
N ALA A 158 -8.35 40.23 -12.29
CA ALA A 158 -9.73 39.92 -12.56
C ALA A 158 -10.40 41.20 -13.10
N SER A 159 -10.86 41.19 -14.36
CA SER A 159 -11.43 42.39 -14.98
C SER A 159 -12.88 42.71 -14.52
N PHE A 160 -13.49 41.79 -13.80
CA PHE A 160 -14.87 41.85 -13.31
C PHE A 160 -14.95 42.03 -11.79
N MET A 161 -13.79 42.16 -11.13
CA MET A 161 -13.68 42.43 -9.69
C MET A 161 -13.08 43.81 -9.44
N SER A 162 -13.54 44.48 -8.42
CA SER A 162 -12.86 45.65 -7.87
C SER A 162 -11.51 45.27 -7.23
N LYS A 163 -10.69 46.26 -6.98
CA LYS A 163 -9.40 46.04 -6.29
C LYS A 163 -9.61 45.57 -4.84
N ALA A 164 -10.69 46.01 -4.19
CA ALA A 164 -11.02 45.60 -2.83
C ALA A 164 -11.45 44.13 -2.76
N GLU A 165 -12.39 43.70 -3.61
CA GLU A 165 -12.85 42.33 -3.68
C GLU A 165 -11.71 41.36 -3.99
N ARG A 166 -10.83 41.71 -4.92
CA ARG A 166 -9.67 40.89 -5.23
C ARG A 166 -8.69 40.76 -4.05
N ARG A 167 -8.50 41.83 -3.29
CA ARG A 167 -7.64 41.81 -2.09
C ARG A 167 -8.23 40.90 -1.01
N GLU A 168 -9.53 41.04 -0.74
CA GLU A 168 -10.24 40.20 0.22
C GLU A 168 -10.17 38.71 -0.18
N MET A 169 -10.41 38.40 -1.45
CA MET A 169 -10.27 37.03 -1.96
C MET A 169 -8.88 36.47 -1.74
N ASN A 170 -7.82 37.22 -2.06
CA ASN A 170 -6.46 36.78 -1.88
C ASN A 170 -6.10 36.59 -0.39
N GLU A 171 -6.68 37.39 0.50
CA GLU A 171 -6.50 37.22 1.94
C GLU A 171 -7.19 35.93 2.45
N ASN A 172 -8.39 35.64 1.97
CA ASN A 172 -9.08 34.40 2.29
C ASN A 172 -8.31 33.16 1.76
N MET A 173 -7.78 33.21 0.53
CA MET A 173 -6.95 32.14 -0.03
C MET A 173 -5.68 31.94 0.76
N LYS A 174 -5.03 33.01 1.21
CA LYS A 174 -3.84 32.94 2.07
C LYS A 174 -4.15 32.27 3.41
N ASN A 175 -5.27 32.64 4.04
CA ASN A 175 -5.69 32.04 5.31
C ASN A 175 -5.99 30.53 5.15
N LEU A 176 -6.61 30.14 4.04
CA LEU A 176 -6.82 28.75 3.72
C LEU A 176 -5.50 28.02 3.51
N GLY A 177 -4.56 28.60 2.75
CA GLY A 177 -3.23 28.03 2.53
C GLY A 177 -2.46 27.81 3.84
N ASN A 178 -2.53 28.76 4.77
CA ASN A 178 -1.92 28.60 6.09
C ASN A 178 -2.49 27.40 6.85
N LYS A 179 -3.83 27.24 6.85
CA LYS A 179 -4.49 26.09 7.49
C LYS A 179 -4.05 24.75 6.89
N ILE A 180 -3.86 24.69 5.57
CA ILE A 180 -3.43 23.48 4.87
C ILE A 180 -1.97 23.16 5.23
N THR A 181 -1.09 24.16 5.28
CA THR A 181 0.34 23.96 5.58
C THR A 181 0.63 23.69 7.05
N GLU A 182 -0.25 24.12 7.96
CA GLU A 182 -0.13 23.87 9.40
C GLU A 182 -0.47 22.43 9.78
N ASN A 183 -1.21 21.70 8.91
CA ASN A 183 -1.66 20.35 9.18
C ASN A 183 -1.04 19.35 8.18
N SER A 184 -0.62 18.21 8.67
CA SER A 184 -0.37 17.02 7.84
C SER A 184 -1.66 16.21 7.75
N SER A 185 -1.92 15.62 6.60
CA SER A 185 -3.05 14.70 6.42
C SER A 185 -2.52 13.29 6.30
N ILE A 186 -2.98 12.41 7.18
CA ILE A 186 -2.66 10.99 7.14
C ILE A 186 -3.94 10.24 6.83
N PHE A 187 -3.87 9.37 5.82
CA PHE A 187 -4.98 8.52 5.41
C PHE A 187 -4.64 7.07 5.65
N TYR A 188 -5.52 6.35 6.32
CA TYR A 188 -5.45 4.91 6.43
C TYR A 188 -6.63 4.28 5.72
N GLN A 189 -6.34 3.32 4.85
CA GLN A 189 -7.36 2.49 4.23
C GLN A 189 -6.94 1.03 4.32
N GLU A 190 -7.87 0.19 4.77
CA GLU A 190 -7.70 -1.26 4.82
C GLU A 190 -8.79 -1.94 4.00
N ARG A 191 -8.43 -3.03 3.33
CA ARG A 191 -9.37 -3.84 2.57
C ARG A 191 -8.96 -5.29 2.54
N LEU A 192 -9.96 -6.15 2.56
CA LEU A 192 -9.83 -7.59 2.37
C LEU A 192 -10.55 -7.99 1.09
N SER A 193 -9.88 -8.75 0.24
CA SER A 193 -10.41 -9.15 -1.05
C SER A 193 -9.99 -10.58 -1.41
N ASP A 194 -10.84 -11.29 -2.14
CA ASP A 194 -10.44 -12.50 -2.84
C ASP A 194 -9.97 -12.12 -4.25
N VAL A 195 -8.76 -12.50 -4.58
CA VAL A 195 -8.16 -12.34 -5.91
C VAL A 195 -8.18 -13.70 -6.60
N PHE A 196 -8.92 -13.80 -7.68
CA PHE A 196 -9.03 -15.01 -8.52
C PHE A 196 -8.16 -14.81 -9.74
N ILE A 197 -7.22 -15.71 -9.94
CA ILE A 197 -6.27 -15.69 -11.07
C ILE A 197 -6.49 -17.00 -11.84
N PHE A 198 -6.90 -16.88 -13.09
CA PHE A 198 -7.11 -18.01 -13.95
C PHE A 198 -6.63 -17.68 -15.37
N GLU A 199 -5.58 -18.34 -15.83
CA GLU A 199 -4.90 -18.03 -17.11
C GLU A 199 -4.66 -16.53 -17.25
N ASP A 200 -5.24 -15.90 -18.26
CA ASP A 200 -5.16 -14.45 -18.49
C ASP A 200 -6.27 -13.65 -17.77
N THR A 201 -7.23 -14.34 -17.17
CA THR A 201 -8.35 -13.73 -16.45
C THR A 201 -7.96 -13.46 -15.02
N LEU A 202 -8.26 -12.24 -14.57
CA LEU A 202 -8.09 -11.82 -13.18
C LEU A 202 -9.37 -11.14 -12.72
N MET A 203 -9.91 -11.61 -11.60
CA MET A 203 -11.07 -11.02 -10.95
C MET A 203 -10.76 -10.74 -9.49
N THR A 204 -11.27 -9.64 -8.96
CA THR A 204 -11.14 -9.26 -7.55
C THR A 204 -12.53 -9.12 -6.96
N LYS A 205 -12.79 -9.85 -5.87
CA LYS A 205 -14.00 -9.69 -5.06
C LYS A 205 -13.63 -9.02 -3.75
N HIS A 206 -14.00 -7.76 -3.58
CA HIS A 206 -13.84 -7.09 -2.32
C HIS A 206 -14.83 -7.67 -1.29
N GLN A 207 -14.36 -7.98 -0.09
CA GLN A 207 -15.17 -8.54 0.99
C GLN A 207 -15.50 -7.49 2.04
N LYS A 208 -14.50 -6.70 2.43
CA LYS A 208 -14.64 -5.71 3.48
C LYS A 208 -13.58 -4.62 3.33
N ALA A 209 -13.95 -3.38 3.61
CA ALA A 209 -13.02 -2.26 3.56
C ALA A 209 -13.38 -1.20 4.59
N LEU A 210 -12.37 -0.58 5.16
CA LEU A 210 -12.50 0.57 6.03
C LEU A 210 -11.57 1.70 5.57
N LYS A 211 -11.96 2.93 5.93
CA LYS A 211 -11.16 4.14 5.80
C LYS A 211 -11.22 4.88 7.13
N LEU A 212 -10.05 5.13 7.71
CA LEU A 212 -9.91 5.90 8.94
C LEU A 212 -9.76 7.37 8.57
N ILE A 213 -10.68 8.20 9.07
CA ILE A 213 -10.76 9.61 8.71
C ILE A 213 -10.78 10.47 9.95
N ASN A 214 -9.78 11.30 10.13
CA ASN A 214 -9.87 12.42 11.05
C ASN A 214 -10.47 13.62 10.30
N ARG A 215 -11.72 13.95 10.58
CA ARG A 215 -12.44 15.04 9.87
C ARG A 215 -11.89 16.43 10.17
N ASP A 216 -11.18 16.59 11.28
CA ASP A 216 -10.58 17.86 11.68
C ASP A 216 -9.21 18.07 11.07
N LYS A 217 -8.48 16.98 10.79
CA LYS A 217 -7.10 16.99 10.28
C LYS A 217 -6.99 16.52 8.82
N THR A 218 -8.01 15.78 8.33
CA THR A 218 -7.98 15.24 6.97
C THR A 218 -8.44 16.30 5.98
N PHE A 219 -7.52 17.06 5.47
CA PHE A 219 -7.78 17.87 4.28
C PHE A 219 -7.59 16.95 3.06
N ASN A 220 -8.69 16.56 2.44
CA ASN A 220 -8.60 16.00 1.10
C ASN A 220 -8.17 17.17 0.17
N THR A 221 -6.93 17.10 -0.31
CA THR A 221 -6.37 18.13 -1.19
C THR A 221 -7.17 18.27 -2.47
N ASP A 222 -7.77 17.19 -2.96
CA ASP A 222 -8.61 17.21 -4.15
C ASP A 222 -9.92 17.96 -3.87
N ASP A 223 -10.58 17.69 -2.75
CA ASP A 223 -11.81 18.40 -2.35
C ASP A 223 -11.56 19.90 -2.14
N ILE A 224 -10.42 20.27 -1.55
CA ILE A 224 -10.07 21.67 -1.34
C ILE A 224 -9.72 22.35 -2.66
N GLN A 225 -8.92 21.72 -3.50
CA GLN A 225 -8.59 22.26 -4.82
C GLN A 225 -9.86 22.45 -5.65
N ASP A 226 -10.73 21.46 -5.69
CA ASP A 226 -12.01 21.52 -6.40
C ASP A 226 -12.91 22.61 -5.81
N GLN A 227 -13.03 22.70 -4.50
CA GLN A 227 -13.85 23.72 -3.83
C GLN A 227 -13.34 25.13 -4.09
N VAL A 228 -12.02 25.35 -3.95
CA VAL A 228 -11.41 26.67 -4.22
C VAL A 228 -11.53 27.04 -5.70
N PHE A 229 -11.27 26.09 -6.58
CA PHE A 229 -11.37 26.31 -8.01
C PHE A 229 -12.81 26.58 -8.45
N PHE A 230 -13.75 25.87 -7.88
CA PHE A 230 -15.18 26.05 -8.06
C PHE A 230 -15.65 27.45 -7.65
N GLU A 231 -15.29 27.94 -6.44
CA GLU A 231 -15.64 29.27 -6.00
C GLU A 231 -15.05 30.37 -6.91
N LEU A 232 -13.82 30.18 -7.37
CA LEU A 232 -13.19 31.09 -8.33
C LEU A 232 -13.91 31.09 -9.69
N LEU A 233 -14.31 29.92 -10.20
CA LEU A 233 -15.02 29.82 -11.48
C LEU A 233 -16.42 30.41 -11.41
N LYS A 234 -17.15 30.23 -10.29
CA LYS A 234 -18.47 30.82 -10.07
C LYS A 234 -18.45 32.35 -10.18
N THR A 235 -17.35 32.99 -9.82
CA THR A 235 -17.24 34.46 -9.95
C THR A 235 -17.15 34.94 -11.38
N LEU A 236 -16.73 34.07 -12.33
CA LEU A 236 -16.59 34.44 -13.75
C LEU A 236 -17.93 34.62 -14.47
N LYS A 237 -18.98 33.91 -14.07
CA LYS A 237 -20.36 33.95 -14.64
C LYS A 237 -20.41 34.51 -16.06
N SER A 238 -20.36 33.67 -17.08
CA SER A 238 -20.44 34.10 -18.46
C SER A 238 -21.17 33.07 -19.34
N PRO A 239 -21.99 33.51 -20.31
CA PRO A 239 -22.57 32.61 -21.31
C PRO A 239 -21.55 32.22 -22.42
N HIS A 240 -20.36 32.84 -22.43
CA HIS A 240 -19.35 32.60 -23.43
C HIS A 240 -18.28 31.63 -22.92
N SER A 241 -17.69 30.87 -23.82
CA SER A 241 -16.52 30.06 -23.54
C SER A 241 -15.26 30.90 -23.28
N PHE A 242 -14.20 30.23 -22.80
CA PHE A 242 -12.94 30.86 -22.46
C PHE A 242 -11.74 30.19 -23.15
N LYS A 243 -10.78 31.01 -23.52
CA LYS A 243 -9.42 30.54 -23.82
C LYS A 243 -8.64 30.40 -22.54
N VAL A 244 -8.13 29.21 -22.28
CA VAL A 244 -7.35 28.89 -21.10
C VAL A 244 -5.89 28.68 -21.47
N ARG A 245 -4.97 29.25 -20.68
CA ARG A 245 -3.53 29.11 -20.81
C ARG A 245 -2.89 28.84 -19.45
N THR A 246 -1.83 28.05 -19.43
CA THR A 246 -0.95 27.94 -18.28
C THR A 246 0.45 28.48 -18.65
N GLY A 247 0.81 29.63 -18.06
CA GLY A 247 1.98 30.38 -18.53
C GLY A 247 1.87 30.73 -20.01
N ILE A 248 2.83 30.32 -20.81
CA ILE A 248 2.85 30.53 -22.28
C ILE A 248 2.13 29.42 -23.05
N ILE A 249 1.78 28.30 -22.40
CA ILE A 249 1.21 27.13 -23.04
C ILE A 249 -0.32 27.26 -23.10
N PRO A 250 -0.96 27.19 -24.27
CA PRO A 250 -2.41 27.10 -24.37
C PRO A 250 -2.87 25.72 -23.92
N ILE A 251 -3.88 25.67 -23.05
CA ILE A 251 -4.54 24.43 -22.63
C ILE A 251 -5.69 24.14 -23.59
N ASP A 252 -6.62 25.08 -23.70
CA ASP A 252 -7.76 24.98 -24.58
C ASP A 252 -8.19 26.37 -25.10
N LYS A 253 -8.89 26.38 -26.23
CA LYS A 253 -9.38 27.60 -26.87
C LYS A 253 -10.87 27.86 -26.66
N ASP A 254 -11.61 26.87 -26.14
CA ASP A 254 -13.08 26.91 -26.11
C ASP A 254 -13.67 26.18 -24.89
N VAL A 255 -13.22 26.54 -23.70
CA VAL A 255 -13.66 25.94 -22.43
C VAL A 255 -15.00 26.54 -22.02
N SER A 256 -16.02 25.71 -21.83
CA SER A 256 -17.29 26.08 -21.21
C SER A 256 -17.15 26.06 -19.68
N LEU A 257 -17.29 27.21 -19.04
CA LEU A 257 -17.27 27.28 -17.57
C LEU A 257 -18.50 26.65 -16.95
N ASN A 258 -19.65 26.71 -17.61
CA ASN A 258 -20.86 26.09 -17.08
C ASN A 258 -20.70 24.56 -17.01
N GLU A 259 -20.14 23.94 -18.05
CA GLU A 259 -19.85 22.50 -18.03
C GLU A 259 -18.83 22.16 -16.93
N MET A 260 -17.75 22.94 -16.78
CA MET A 260 -16.81 22.74 -15.69
C MET A 260 -17.44 22.87 -14.30
N ILE A 261 -18.33 23.84 -14.10
CA ILE A 261 -19.03 24.06 -12.84
C ILE A 261 -19.98 22.88 -12.58
N GLU A 262 -20.76 22.44 -13.57
CA GLU A 262 -21.64 21.28 -13.46
C GLU A 262 -20.87 19.99 -13.14
N ASP A 263 -19.70 19.78 -13.74
CA ASP A 263 -18.85 18.62 -13.47
C ASP A 263 -18.28 18.66 -12.03
N LEU A 264 -17.88 19.85 -11.56
CA LEU A 264 -17.45 20.04 -10.17
C LEU A 264 -18.62 19.90 -9.18
N GLU A 265 -19.81 20.38 -9.50
CA GLU A 265 -21.00 20.17 -8.66
C GLU A 265 -21.35 18.70 -8.52
N LYS A 266 -21.29 17.94 -9.60
CA LYS A 266 -21.48 16.49 -9.58
C LYS A 266 -20.41 15.76 -8.76
N SER A 267 -19.16 16.24 -8.80
CA SER A 267 -18.07 15.65 -7.99
C SER A 267 -18.23 15.94 -6.49
N GLN A 268 -18.92 17.00 -6.12
CA GLN A 268 -19.22 17.37 -4.73
C GLN A 268 -20.46 16.66 -4.14
N GLU A 269 -21.28 16.00 -4.97
CA GLU A 269 -22.34 15.13 -4.45
C GLU A 269 -21.67 14.00 -3.66
N LYS A 270 -21.92 13.95 -2.35
CA LYS A 270 -21.38 12.91 -1.45
C LYS A 270 -21.98 11.56 -1.84
N VAL A 271 -21.33 10.87 -2.76
CA VAL A 271 -21.56 9.46 -3.00
C VAL A 271 -20.77 8.70 -1.95
N PRO A 272 -21.35 7.72 -1.25
CA PRO A 272 -20.58 6.89 -0.32
C PRO A 272 -19.34 6.29 -1.02
N ASP A 273 -18.21 6.31 -0.34
CA ASP A 273 -17.00 5.69 -0.85
C ASP A 273 -17.24 4.21 -1.18
N THR A 274 -16.86 3.81 -2.37
CA THR A 274 -17.09 2.46 -2.88
C THR A 274 -15.85 1.87 -3.52
N LEU A 275 -15.66 0.57 -3.34
CA LEU A 275 -14.68 -0.21 -4.09
C LEU A 275 -15.39 -1.01 -5.18
N TYR A 276 -14.98 -0.81 -6.42
CA TYR A 276 -15.54 -1.53 -7.56
C TYR A 276 -14.78 -2.83 -7.82
N ASN A 277 -15.48 -3.96 -7.76
CA ASN A 277 -14.92 -5.28 -8.04
C ASN A 277 -14.34 -5.38 -9.47
N LYS A 278 -14.91 -4.62 -10.42
CA LYS A 278 -14.42 -4.55 -11.81
C LYS A 278 -13.09 -3.81 -11.98
N SER A 279 -12.64 -3.03 -11.00
CA SER A 279 -11.38 -2.27 -11.11
C SER A 279 -10.15 -3.18 -11.20
N ASN A 280 -10.20 -4.33 -10.52
CA ASN A 280 -9.13 -5.33 -10.46
C ASN A 280 -7.74 -4.78 -10.12
N TRP A 281 -7.66 -3.53 -9.63
CA TRP A 281 -6.38 -2.86 -9.36
C TRP A 281 -5.53 -3.63 -8.36
N GLN A 282 -6.12 -4.00 -7.23
CA GLN A 282 -5.43 -4.75 -6.18
C GLN A 282 -4.93 -6.11 -6.68
N GLY A 283 -5.79 -6.84 -7.39
CA GLY A 283 -5.42 -8.13 -7.95
C GLY A 283 -4.33 -8.02 -9.03
N LYS A 284 -4.40 -6.99 -9.90
CA LYS A 284 -3.36 -6.72 -10.90
C LYS A 284 -2.02 -6.43 -10.24
N SER A 285 -2.00 -5.60 -9.19
CA SER A 285 -0.78 -5.29 -8.45
C SER A 285 -0.23 -6.52 -7.76
N TYR A 286 -1.07 -7.27 -7.05
CA TYR A 286 -0.67 -8.51 -6.39
C TYR A 286 -0.11 -9.55 -7.38
N LYS A 287 -0.81 -9.82 -8.51
CA LYS A 287 -0.32 -10.72 -9.57
C LYS A 287 1.02 -10.24 -10.14
N LYS A 288 1.17 -8.94 -10.38
CA LYS A 288 2.41 -8.35 -10.88
C LYS A 288 3.58 -8.63 -9.93
N PHE A 289 3.40 -8.41 -8.62
CA PHE A 289 4.44 -8.67 -7.62
C PHE A 289 4.77 -10.16 -7.47
N ALA A 290 3.79 -11.02 -7.68
CA ALA A 290 3.99 -12.48 -7.63
C ALA A 290 4.83 -13.02 -8.78
N THR A 291 4.68 -12.44 -9.99
CA THR A 291 5.16 -13.06 -11.23
C THR A 291 6.19 -12.23 -11.99
N LYS A 292 6.40 -10.96 -11.59
CA LYS A 292 7.27 -10.04 -12.35
C LYS A 292 8.27 -9.33 -11.46
N PHE A 293 9.52 -9.66 -11.63
CA PHE A 293 10.68 -9.01 -11.00
C PHE A 293 11.18 -7.89 -11.90
N ILE A 294 10.55 -6.71 -11.80
CA ILE A 294 10.72 -5.60 -12.76
C ILE A 294 11.71 -4.53 -12.32
N ASN A 295 12.14 -4.54 -11.07
CA ASN A 295 13.13 -3.59 -10.55
C ASN A 295 14.41 -3.63 -11.39
N ASP A 296 15.10 -2.50 -11.50
CA ASP A 296 16.27 -2.38 -12.37
C ASP A 296 17.45 -3.25 -11.94
N PHE A 297 17.57 -3.59 -10.67
CA PHE A 297 18.56 -4.58 -10.20
C PHE A 297 18.26 -6.01 -10.68
N PHE A 298 17.04 -6.35 -11.13
CA PHE A 298 16.76 -7.59 -11.85
C PHE A 298 16.89 -7.45 -13.36
N THR A 299 16.40 -6.32 -13.92
CA THR A 299 16.27 -6.12 -15.36
C THR A 299 17.51 -5.49 -16.02
N SER A 300 18.34 -4.84 -15.23
CA SER A 300 19.55 -4.15 -15.69
C SER A 300 20.77 -4.43 -14.80
N PRO A 301 21.10 -5.72 -14.57
CA PRO A 301 22.11 -6.13 -13.60
C PRO A 301 23.50 -5.52 -13.85
N LYS A 302 23.81 -5.11 -15.08
CA LYS A 302 25.06 -4.43 -15.44
C LYS A 302 25.33 -3.10 -14.74
N TYR A 303 24.36 -2.58 -13.99
CA TYR A 303 24.50 -1.36 -13.19
C TYR A 303 24.74 -1.64 -11.71
N TYR A 304 24.87 -2.91 -11.36
CA TYR A 304 24.99 -3.38 -9.97
C TYR A 304 26.14 -4.35 -9.81
N THR A 305 26.70 -4.38 -8.63
CA THR A 305 27.63 -5.42 -8.15
C THR A 305 26.85 -6.33 -7.21
N TYR A 306 27.00 -7.63 -7.38
CA TYR A 306 26.37 -8.66 -6.56
C TYR A 306 27.43 -9.43 -5.79
N GLU A 307 27.22 -9.58 -4.49
CA GLU A 307 28.14 -10.30 -3.60
C GLU A 307 27.39 -11.43 -2.90
N LEU A 308 27.84 -12.67 -3.10
CA LEU A 308 27.34 -13.82 -2.37
C LEU A 308 27.89 -13.80 -0.94
N LYS A 309 27.01 -13.60 0.05
CA LYS A 309 27.34 -13.57 1.48
C LYS A 309 27.38 -14.95 2.11
N GLY A 310 26.84 -15.96 1.45
CA GLY A 310 26.77 -17.35 1.91
C GLY A 310 25.39 -17.94 1.80
N VAL A 311 25.14 -18.97 2.60
CA VAL A 311 23.84 -19.64 2.74
C VAL A 311 23.29 -19.36 4.13
N THR A 312 21.99 -19.07 4.21
CA THR A 312 21.29 -18.78 5.47
C THR A 312 19.90 -19.38 5.44
N THR A 313 19.25 -19.45 6.59
CA THR A 313 17.84 -19.85 6.70
C THR A 313 16.93 -18.63 6.72
N VAL A 314 15.93 -18.61 5.84
CA VAL A 314 14.95 -17.52 5.73
C VAL A 314 13.57 -18.12 5.76
N TYR A 315 12.77 -17.79 6.77
CA TYR A 315 11.43 -18.36 7.00
C TYR A 315 11.41 -19.91 7.00
N GLY A 316 12.47 -20.53 7.52
CA GLY A 316 12.63 -21.99 7.55
C GLY A 316 13.24 -22.60 6.29
N GLU A 317 13.46 -21.82 5.23
CA GLU A 317 13.99 -22.29 3.95
C GLU A 317 15.49 -21.97 3.80
N PRO A 318 16.33 -22.90 3.29
CA PRO A 318 17.75 -22.66 3.05
C PRO A 318 17.94 -21.79 1.79
N CYS A 319 18.56 -20.63 1.94
CA CYS A 319 18.69 -19.62 0.90
C CYS A 319 20.12 -19.16 0.68
N TYR A 320 20.50 -18.94 -0.57
CA TYR A 320 21.64 -18.10 -0.91
C TYR A 320 21.32 -16.65 -0.53
N HIS A 321 22.18 -16.01 0.24
CA HIS A 321 22.10 -14.59 0.55
C HIS A 321 23.02 -13.82 -0.41
N ILE A 322 22.43 -12.99 -1.26
CA ILE A 322 23.12 -12.12 -2.19
C ILE A 322 22.83 -10.68 -1.84
N GLN A 323 23.88 -9.91 -1.56
CA GLN A 323 23.79 -8.46 -1.40
C GLN A 323 24.05 -7.79 -2.75
N PHE A 324 23.32 -6.74 -3.07
CA PHE A 324 23.57 -5.94 -4.27
C PHE A 324 23.72 -4.45 -3.93
N THR A 325 24.64 -3.81 -4.66
CA THR A 325 24.92 -2.38 -4.56
C THR A 325 25.09 -1.77 -5.95
N PRO A 326 24.73 -0.49 -6.17
CA PRO A 326 24.89 0.13 -7.47
C PRO A 326 26.38 0.39 -7.77
N ASP A 327 26.85 -0.16 -8.88
CA ASP A 327 28.22 0.03 -9.38
C ASP A 327 28.36 1.30 -10.23
N ARG A 328 27.26 1.74 -10.85
CA ARG A 328 27.24 2.86 -11.79
C ARG A 328 26.17 3.86 -11.44
N ARG A 329 26.32 5.08 -11.98
CA ARG A 329 25.35 6.20 -11.77
C ARG A 329 23.90 5.82 -12.11
N LYS A 330 23.66 4.86 -12.99
CA LYS A 330 22.32 4.43 -13.39
C LYS A 330 21.67 3.46 -12.39
N GLY A 331 22.46 2.68 -11.64
CA GLY A 331 21.93 1.88 -10.53
C GLY A 331 21.46 2.80 -9.43
N LYS A 332 20.36 2.49 -8.78
CA LYS A 332 19.71 3.37 -7.79
C LYS A 332 19.57 2.74 -6.42
N TYR A 333 19.56 1.43 -6.33
CA TYR A 333 19.13 0.70 -5.15
C TYR A 333 20.25 -0.11 -4.53
N VAL A 334 20.15 -0.33 -3.22
CA VAL A 334 20.94 -1.30 -2.45
C VAL A 334 19.97 -2.31 -1.86
N GLY A 335 20.43 -3.52 -1.58
CA GLY A 335 19.56 -4.50 -0.94
C GLY A 335 20.10 -5.90 -0.86
N ASP A 336 19.20 -6.81 -0.47
CA ASP A 336 19.50 -8.21 -0.24
C ASP A 336 18.48 -9.10 -0.95
N LEU A 337 18.95 -10.19 -1.55
CA LEU A 337 18.14 -11.22 -2.21
C LEU A 337 18.38 -12.55 -1.50
N TYR A 338 17.29 -13.28 -1.26
CA TYR A 338 17.32 -14.59 -0.62
C TYR A 338 16.67 -15.60 -1.56
N ILE A 339 17.51 -16.38 -2.22
CA ILE A 339 17.13 -17.32 -3.28
C ILE A 339 17.30 -18.73 -2.74
N HIS A 340 16.26 -19.54 -2.82
CA HIS A 340 16.26 -20.91 -2.31
C HIS A 340 17.32 -21.77 -2.98
N THR A 341 18.04 -22.59 -2.20
CA THR A 341 19.25 -23.29 -2.66
C THR A 341 19.01 -24.40 -3.66
N ARG A 342 17.81 -25.00 -3.70
CA ARG A 342 17.49 -26.16 -4.55
C ARG A 342 16.81 -25.77 -5.85
N ASP A 343 15.73 -24.98 -5.78
CA ASP A 343 14.90 -24.65 -6.94
C ASP A 343 15.15 -23.25 -7.48
N PHE A 344 16.00 -22.46 -6.80
CA PHE A 344 16.33 -21.08 -7.16
C PHE A 344 15.13 -20.13 -7.20
N GLY A 345 14.03 -20.45 -6.48
CA GLY A 345 12.91 -19.54 -6.27
C GLY A 345 13.28 -18.40 -5.31
N MET A 346 12.67 -17.25 -5.48
CA MET A 346 12.83 -16.12 -4.56
C MET A 346 12.02 -16.36 -3.29
N VAL A 347 12.67 -16.45 -2.15
CA VAL A 347 12.03 -16.58 -0.84
C VAL A 347 11.77 -15.23 -0.24
N SER A 348 12.73 -14.29 -0.36
CA SER A 348 12.56 -12.92 0.11
C SER A 348 13.52 -11.99 -0.61
N TYR A 349 13.17 -10.73 -0.72
CA TYR A 349 14.13 -9.68 -1.06
C TYR A 349 13.70 -8.34 -0.46
N LYS A 350 14.69 -7.50 -0.19
CA LYS A 350 14.48 -6.13 0.23
C LYS A 350 15.38 -5.19 -0.55
N TYR A 351 14.91 -3.99 -0.78
CA TYR A 351 15.70 -2.93 -1.39
C TYR A 351 15.36 -1.57 -0.81
N ASP A 352 16.34 -0.70 -0.84
CA ASP A 352 16.22 0.70 -0.49
C ASP A 352 16.90 1.56 -1.55
N LEU A 353 16.39 2.77 -1.75
CA LEU A 353 17.05 3.76 -2.57
C LEU A 353 18.40 4.13 -1.93
N GLU A 354 19.50 4.02 -2.67
CA GLU A 354 20.82 4.38 -2.16
C GLU A 354 20.85 5.84 -1.71
N LYS A 355 21.47 6.11 -0.56
CA LYS A 355 21.54 7.44 0.04
C LYS A 355 21.99 8.51 -0.96
N GLY A 356 21.19 9.55 -1.11
CA GLY A 356 21.45 10.67 -2.01
C GLY A 356 21.00 10.46 -3.45
N ARG A 357 20.50 9.28 -3.81
CA ARG A 357 19.88 9.02 -5.12
C ARG A 357 18.40 9.37 -5.12
N LYS A 358 17.83 9.41 -6.30
CA LYS A 358 16.40 9.61 -6.55
C LYS A 358 15.92 8.58 -7.55
N ALA A 359 14.82 7.92 -7.23
CA ALA A 359 14.19 6.97 -8.14
C ALA A 359 13.69 7.69 -9.42
N MET A 360 13.10 8.88 -9.24
CA MET A 360 12.72 9.79 -10.31
C MET A 360 13.18 11.22 -9.97
N ASN A 361 13.57 12.00 -10.98
CA ASN A 361 13.90 13.42 -10.80
C ASN A 361 13.62 14.20 -12.09
N VAL A 362 12.60 15.04 -12.06
CA VAL A 362 12.23 15.96 -13.10
C VAL A 362 12.31 17.37 -12.55
N ASN A 363 13.23 18.18 -13.06
CA ASN A 363 13.40 19.57 -12.63
C ASN A 363 13.28 20.53 -13.82
N LEU A 364 12.08 21.03 -14.00
CA LEU A 364 11.72 22.05 -14.98
C LEU A 364 11.30 23.36 -14.30
N LYS A 365 11.78 23.58 -13.07
CA LYS A 365 11.38 24.74 -12.22
C LYS A 365 11.55 26.07 -12.96
N PHE A 366 12.67 26.28 -13.64
CA PHE A 366 12.95 27.55 -14.34
C PHE A 366 12.17 27.71 -15.64
N VAL A 367 11.76 26.63 -16.31
CA VAL A 367 11.09 26.69 -17.62
C VAL A 367 9.58 26.57 -17.46
N LEU A 368 9.13 25.63 -16.66
CA LEU A 368 7.71 25.31 -16.50
C LEU A 368 7.18 25.53 -15.07
N GLY A 369 8.02 25.95 -14.13
CA GLY A 369 7.62 26.07 -12.72
C GLY A 369 7.30 24.73 -12.06
N ILE A 370 7.87 23.61 -12.55
CA ILE A 370 7.57 22.26 -12.05
C ILE A 370 8.86 21.55 -11.64
N LYS A 371 8.85 20.96 -10.46
CA LYS A 371 9.87 20.04 -10.00
C LYS A 371 9.21 18.87 -9.29
N VAL A 372 9.52 17.65 -9.71
CA VAL A 372 9.01 16.42 -9.08
C VAL A 372 10.17 15.46 -8.89
N ASN A 373 10.24 14.83 -7.74
CA ASN A 373 11.19 13.76 -7.52
C ASN A 373 10.67 12.73 -6.52
N THR A 374 11.12 11.48 -6.70
CA THR A 374 10.94 10.40 -5.72
C THR A 374 12.25 10.26 -4.96
N TYR A 375 12.21 10.58 -3.66
CA TYR A 375 13.38 10.62 -2.77
C TYR A 375 13.46 9.41 -1.83
N THR A 376 12.38 8.65 -1.70
CA THR A 376 12.32 7.36 -1.04
C THR A 376 11.64 6.38 -1.98
N ASP A 377 12.18 5.19 -2.11
CA ASP A 377 11.61 4.07 -2.86
C ASP A 377 12.25 2.81 -2.27
N SER A 378 11.46 2.08 -1.49
CA SER A 378 11.92 0.86 -0.84
C SER A 378 10.87 -0.23 -0.92
N GLY A 379 11.31 -1.48 -0.80
CA GLY A 379 10.43 -2.62 -0.82
C GLY A 379 10.96 -3.80 -0.02
N PHE A 380 10.04 -4.49 0.63
CA PHE A 380 10.29 -5.74 1.30
C PHE A 380 9.27 -6.79 0.87
N TYR A 381 9.74 -7.92 0.40
CA TYR A 381 8.94 -8.98 -0.20
C TYR A 381 9.26 -10.32 0.44
N VAL A 382 8.24 -11.04 0.83
CA VAL A 382 8.31 -12.41 1.37
C VAL A 382 7.40 -13.29 0.56
N PHE A 383 7.91 -14.43 0.14
CA PHE A 383 7.16 -15.42 -0.62
C PHE A 383 7.02 -16.70 0.20
N SER A 384 5.91 -17.38 0.03
CA SER A 384 5.67 -18.72 0.58
C SER A 384 5.40 -19.68 -0.54
N LYS A 385 5.79 -20.94 -0.35
CA LYS A 385 5.47 -22.01 -1.29
C LYS A 385 4.02 -22.45 -1.18
N THR A 386 3.43 -22.75 -2.32
CA THR A 386 2.16 -23.48 -2.43
C THR A 386 2.40 -24.98 -2.28
N ASN A 387 1.34 -25.75 -2.17
CA ASN A 387 1.43 -27.23 -2.21
C ASN A 387 1.92 -27.79 -3.57
N GLU A 388 1.95 -26.94 -4.60
CA GLU A 388 2.39 -27.26 -5.97
C GLU A 388 3.82 -26.74 -6.24
N ASP A 389 4.59 -26.46 -5.19
CA ASP A 389 5.97 -25.95 -5.24
C ASP A 389 6.15 -24.58 -5.93
N SER A 390 5.07 -23.86 -6.20
CA SER A 390 5.11 -22.49 -6.71
C SER A 390 5.19 -21.48 -5.56
N TYR A 391 5.73 -20.31 -5.82
CA TYR A 391 5.84 -19.24 -4.83
C TYR A 391 4.76 -18.18 -5.04
N TYR A 392 4.11 -17.74 -3.96
CA TYR A 392 3.18 -16.63 -3.95
C TYR A 392 3.59 -15.58 -2.90
N PRO A 393 3.30 -14.30 -3.11
CA PRO A 393 3.61 -13.27 -2.12
C PRO A 393 2.83 -13.49 -0.84
N LYS A 394 3.56 -13.77 0.24
CA LYS A 394 2.98 -13.85 1.58
C LYS A 394 2.86 -12.47 2.21
N TYR A 395 3.88 -11.64 1.98
CA TYR A 395 3.92 -10.27 2.45
C TYR A 395 4.68 -9.37 1.49
N ILE A 396 4.15 -8.18 1.26
CA ILE A 396 4.81 -7.13 0.50
C ILE A 396 4.60 -5.82 1.25
N LYS A 397 5.68 -5.08 1.45
CA LYS A 397 5.65 -3.69 1.87
C LYS A 397 6.39 -2.85 0.84
N GLN A 398 5.77 -1.76 0.42
CA GLN A 398 6.38 -0.74 -0.43
C GLN A 398 6.26 0.61 0.24
N VAL A 399 7.29 1.43 0.13
CA VAL A 399 7.30 2.81 0.63
C VAL A 399 7.83 3.72 -0.45
N ASP A 400 7.00 4.68 -0.86
CA ASP A 400 7.32 5.69 -1.86
C ASP A 400 7.24 7.09 -1.27
N GLY A 401 8.35 7.82 -1.27
CA GLY A 401 8.41 9.21 -0.82
C GLY A 401 8.58 10.14 -2.01
N ASN A 402 7.62 11.04 -2.22
CA ASN A 402 7.58 11.94 -3.34
C ASN A 402 7.58 13.41 -2.89
N TYR A 403 8.27 14.23 -3.64
CA TYR A 403 8.25 15.68 -3.53
C TYR A 403 7.73 16.27 -4.84
N ALA A 404 6.80 17.22 -4.75
CA ALA A 404 6.36 18.01 -5.89
C ALA A 404 6.36 19.51 -5.56
N TYR A 405 6.80 20.29 -6.53
CA TYR A 405 6.70 21.75 -6.55
C TYR A 405 6.08 22.16 -7.88
N ILE A 406 5.03 22.98 -7.79
CA ILE A 406 4.32 23.53 -8.93
C ILE A 406 4.09 25.00 -8.67
N ASN A 407 4.59 25.87 -9.55
CA ASN A 407 4.30 27.30 -9.54
C ASN A 407 3.89 27.70 -10.96
N ARG A 408 2.59 27.92 -11.14
CA ARG A 408 2.01 28.16 -12.47
C ARG A 408 0.92 29.21 -12.42
N SER A 409 0.80 29.94 -13.52
CA SER A 409 -0.33 30.83 -13.75
C SER A 409 -1.37 30.15 -14.65
N LEU A 410 -2.65 30.33 -14.32
CA LEU A 410 -3.79 30.03 -15.17
C LEU A 410 -4.44 31.33 -15.62
N ALA A 411 -4.55 31.51 -16.93
CA ALA A 411 -5.17 32.69 -17.51
C ALA A 411 -6.40 32.29 -18.34
N PHE A 412 -7.52 32.86 -17.92
CA PHE A 412 -8.82 32.72 -18.59
C PHE A 412 -9.13 34.01 -19.35
N LYS A 413 -9.46 33.90 -20.61
CA LYS A 413 -9.87 35.01 -21.46
C LYS A 413 -11.15 34.65 -22.21
N GLU A 414 -12.22 35.36 -21.91
CA GLU A 414 -13.53 35.17 -22.52
C GLU A 414 -13.51 35.34 -24.05
N ASN A 415 -14.25 34.48 -24.75
CA ASN A 415 -14.46 34.52 -26.19
C ASN A 415 -15.58 35.50 -26.63
N ASN A 416 -16.01 36.41 -25.75
CA ASN A 416 -17.01 37.44 -26.07
C ASN A 416 -16.61 38.23 -27.31
N PRO A 417 -17.47 38.38 -28.35
CA PRO A 417 -17.15 39.15 -29.55
C PRO A 417 -16.86 40.61 -29.25
N LYS A 418 -17.53 41.23 -28.25
CA LYS A 418 -17.28 42.60 -27.81
C LYS A 418 -16.00 42.67 -26.97
N ARG A 419 -14.91 43.14 -27.52
CA ARG A 419 -13.58 43.15 -26.93
C ARG A 419 -13.51 43.87 -25.56
N ASN A 420 -14.23 44.96 -25.39
CA ASN A 420 -14.29 45.79 -24.17
C ASN A 420 -15.07 45.13 -23.01
N GLU A 421 -15.95 44.17 -23.31
CA GLU A 421 -16.75 43.45 -22.31
C GLU A 421 -16.10 42.14 -21.88
N ARG A 422 -14.99 41.70 -22.53
CA ARG A 422 -14.33 40.44 -22.27
C ARG A 422 -13.84 40.32 -20.84
N LYS A 423 -14.32 39.32 -20.14
CA LYS A 423 -13.80 38.95 -18.82
C LYS A 423 -12.43 38.32 -18.96
N LYS A 424 -11.55 38.64 -18.01
CA LYS A 424 -10.21 38.10 -17.89
C LYS A 424 -9.95 37.79 -16.45
N LEU A 425 -9.46 36.58 -16.20
CA LEU A 425 -8.97 36.11 -14.91
C LEU A 425 -7.56 35.58 -15.08
N ASN A 426 -6.64 35.98 -14.20
CA ASN A 426 -5.31 35.42 -14.12
C ASN A 426 -5.05 35.04 -12.66
N ILE A 427 -4.83 33.77 -12.44
CA ILE A 427 -4.55 33.16 -11.15
C ILE A 427 -3.12 32.65 -11.18
N GLU A 428 -2.38 32.86 -10.15
CA GLU A 428 -1.11 32.21 -9.88
C GLU A 428 -1.32 31.26 -8.73
N PHE A 429 -0.88 30.01 -8.91
CA PHE A 429 -0.90 29.03 -7.83
C PHE A 429 0.49 28.47 -7.61
N GLU A 430 0.84 28.31 -6.34
CA GLU A 430 2.06 27.73 -5.88
C GLU A 430 1.73 26.60 -4.90
N LEU A 431 2.21 25.42 -5.22
CA LEU A 431 2.01 24.21 -4.43
C LEU A 431 3.35 23.53 -4.23
N GLU A 432 3.70 23.25 -2.98
CA GLU A 432 4.87 22.46 -2.62
C GLU A 432 4.44 21.44 -1.57
N TYR A 433 4.71 20.17 -1.82
CA TYR A 433 4.31 19.10 -0.91
C TYR A 433 5.25 17.92 -0.93
N ASN A 434 5.25 17.20 0.17
CA ASN A 434 5.85 15.89 0.33
C ASN A 434 4.75 14.86 0.60
N THR A 435 4.93 13.67 0.03
CA THR A 435 4.10 12.50 0.38
C THR A 435 4.97 11.33 0.75
N ILE A 436 4.50 10.50 1.68
CA ILE A 436 5.04 9.17 1.94
C ILE A 436 3.86 8.20 1.87
N GLU A 437 3.83 7.42 0.82
CA GLU A 437 2.86 6.33 0.66
C GLU A 437 3.50 5.03 1.14
N THR A 438 2.82 4.33 2.03
CA THR A 438 3.18 2.97 2.45
C THR A 438 2.04 2.05 2.10
N ILE A 439 2.34 1.01 1.33
CA ILE A 439 1.36 -0.02 0.96
C ILE A 439 1.84 -1.38 1.43
N GLU A 440 0.96 -2.11 2.12
CA GLU A 440 1.20 -3.47 2.57
C GLU A 440 0.19 -4.41 1.93
N TYR A 441 0.66 -5.53 1.40
CA TYR A 441 -0.16 -6.64 0.94
C TYR A 441 0.17 -7.88 1.77
N VAL A 442 -0.85 -8.53 2.29
CA VAL A 442 -0.72 -9.81 3.01
C VAL A 442 -1.51 -10.86 2.26
N GLY A 443 -0.83 -11.88 1.74
CA GLY A 443 -1.46 -13.10 1.23
C GLY A 443 -1.92 -13.95 2.41
N VAL A 444 -3.19 -13.78 2.80
CA VAL A 444 -3.76 -14.42 4.00
C VAL A 444 -3.92 -15.92 3.80
N GLN A 445 -4.54 -16.30 2.67
CA GLN A 445 -4.83 -17.69 2.34
C GLN A 445 -4.69 -17.91 0.84
N TYR A 446 -4.01 -18.97 0.46
CA TYR A 446 -3.91 -19.45 -0.93
C TYR A 446 -4.68 -20.75 -1.08
N GLN A 447 -5.38 -20.92 -2.20
CA GLN A 447 -5.93 -22.20 -2.64
C GLN A 447 -5.95 -22.29 -4.16
N SER A 448 -5.70 -23.52 -4.69
CA SER A 448 -5.91 -23.82 -6.09
C SER A 448 -7.41 -23.89 -6.39
N ILE A 449 -7.83 -23.42 -7.55
CA ILE A 449 -9.23 -23.45 -8.00
C ILE A 449 -9.35 -24.16 -9.34
N SER A 450 -10.51 -24.80 -9.58
CA SER A 450 -10.76 -25.39 -10.89
C SER A 450 -11.25 -24.36 -11.92
N PRO A 451 -11.03 -24.57 -13.22
CA PRO A 451 -11.55 -23.73 -14.29
C PRO A 451 -13.08 -23.57 -14.25
N GLU A 452 -13.79 -24.64 -13.88
CA GLU A 452 -15.24 -24.64 -13.78
C GLU A 452 -15.71 -23.68 -12.70
N LEU A 453 -15.02 -23.65 -11.53
CA LEU A 453 -15.33 -22.74 -10.45
C LEU A 453 -15.14 -21.29 -10.90
N ALA A 454 -14.02 -20.99 -11.58
CA ALA A 454 -13.74 -19.64 -12.08
C ALA A 454 -14.84 -19.11 -13.02
N SER A 455 -15.41 -19.98 -13.87
CA SER A 455 -16.48 -19.62 -14.81
C SER A 455 -17.83 -19.33 -14.14
N THR A 456 -18.06 -19.80 -12.92
CA THR A 456 -19.33 -19.66 -12.18
C THR A 456 -19.33 -18.47 -11.21
N LEU A 457 -18.18 -17.83 -11.00
CA LEU A 457 -18.05 -16.73 -10.05
C LEU A 457 -18.87 -15.52 -10.49
N LYS A 458 -19.78 -15.09 -9.61
CA LYS A 458 -20.55 -13.85 -9.74
C LYS A 458 -20.32 -13.02 -8.49
N PHE A 459 -20.03 -11.76 -8.68
CA PHE A 459 -19.82 -10.80 -7.61
C PHE A 459 -20.76 -9.62 -7.76
N GLU A 460 -21.09 -8.97 -6.66
CA GLU A 460 -21.65 -7.63 -6.69
C GLU A 460 -20.68 -6.69 -7.38
N ASP A 461 -21.18 -5.64 -8.01
CA ASP A 461 -20.35 -4.72 -8.79
C ASP A 461 -19.40 -3.93 -7.87
N TYR A 462 -19.80 -3.67 -6.62
CA TYR A 462 -19.05 -2.88 -5.66
C TYR A 462 -19.38 -3.26 -4.21
N ILE A 463 -18.55 -2.82 -3.27
CA ILE A 463 -18.84 -2.76 -1.84
C ILE A 463 -18.71 -1.33 -1.33
N LEU A 464 -19.43 -1.00 -0.27
CA LEU A 464 -19.24 0.25 0.47
C LEU A 464 -17.96 0.17 1.31
N ILE A 465 -17.31 1.30 1.49
CA ILE A 465 -16.19 1.44 2.42
C ILE A 465 -16.75 2.00 3.73
N ASP A 466 -16.48 1.33 4.84
CA ASP A 466 -16.84 1.83 6.16
C ASP A 466 -15.91 2.97 6.55
N GLU A 467 -16.45 4.16 6.73
CA GLU A 467 -15.71 5.31 7.26
C GLU A 467 -15.80 5.32 8.79
N ILE A 468 -14.66 5.34 9.45
CA ILE A 468 -14.55 5.40 10.91
C ILE A 468 -13.63 6.54 11.31
N ASP A 469 -13.91 7.19 12.42
CA ASP A 469 -13.10 8.29 13.00
C ASP A 469 -12.08 7.81 14.02
N GLN A 470 -12.30 6.62 14.60
CA GLN A 470 -11.37 5.95 15.52
C GLN A 470 -11.21 4.48 15.13
N TYR A 471 -10.00 3.94 15.25
CA TYR A 471 -9.73 2.56 14.90
C TYR A 471 -10.45 1.58 15.83
N ASP A 472 -11.33 0.73 15.29
CA ASP A 472 -12.00 -0.33 16.04
C ASP A 472 -11.18 -1.62 15.98
N LEU A 473 -10.61 -2.03 17.14
CA LEU A 473 -9.84 -3.26 17.28
C LEU A 473 -10.65 -4.53 16.94
N ASN A 474 -11.99 -4.46 17.00
CA ASN A 474 -12.86 -5.59 16.68
C ASN A 474 -13.29 -5.62 15.22
N TYR A 475 -12.96 -4.59 14.43
CA TYR A 475 -13.41 -4.52 13.05
C TYR A 475 -12.98 -5.75 12.23
N TRP A 476 -11.76 -6.23 12.45
CA TRP A 476 -11.17 -7.39 11.76
C TRP A 476 -11.14 -8.68 12.59
N LYS A 477 -11.86 -8.75 13.71
CA LYS A 477 -11.78 -9.87 14.70
C LYS A 477 -11.99 -11.27 14.10
N ASP A 478 -12.69 -11.40 12.97
CA ASP A 478 -12.99 -12.69 12.35
C ASP A 478 -12.01 -13.06 11.22
N TYR A 479 -10.98 -12.21 10.98
CA TYR A 479 -10.05 -12.37 9.88
C TYR A 479 -8.60 -12.43 10.35
N ASN A 480 -7.79 -13.22 9.63
CA ASN A 480 -6.35 -13.25 9.81
C ASN A 480 -5.72 -12.14 8.96
N ILE A 481 -5.39 -11.02 9.57
CA ILE A 481 -4.75 -9.87 8.94
C ILE A 481 -3.48 -9.49 9.71
N ILE A 482 -2.68 -8.60 9.17
CA ILE A 482 -1.59 -7.98 9.92
C ILE A 482 -2.17 -7.05 10.98
N GLU A 483 -1.70 -7.17 12.22
CA GLU A 483 -2.16 -6.33 13.33
C GLU A 483 -1.88 -4.85 13.06
N ALA A 484 -2.77 -3.96 13.48
CA ALA A 484 -2.55 -2.53 13.40
C ALA A 484 -1.38 -2.11 14.31
N THR A 485 -0.57 -1.14 13.84
CA THR A 485 0.46 -0.51 14.68
C THR A 485 -0.17 0.41 15.72
N GLU A 486 0.57 0.75 16.75
CA GLU A 486 0.10 1.72 17.74
C GLU A 486 -0.24 3.08 17.12
N ALA A 487 0.48 3.49 16.08
CA ALA A 487 0.20 4.73 15.34
C ALA A 487 -1.19 4.73 14.69
N ILE A 488 -1.65 3.56 14.18
CA ILE A 488 -3.01 3.42 13.62
C ILE A 488 -4.06 3.37 14.73
N LYS A 489 -3.80 2.62 15.81
CA LYS A 489 -4.73 2.45 16.93
C LYS A 489 -5.00 3.73 17.70
N THR A 490 -4.00 4.61 17.76
CA THR A 490 -4.07 5.89 18.49
C THR A 490 -4.31 7.09 17.56
N TYR A 491 -4.65 6.84 16.30
CA TYR A 491 -4.98 7.89 15.36
C TYR A 491 -6.32 8.53 15.73
N ASP A 492 -6.30 9.85 16.05
CA ASP A 492 -7.43 10.71 16.42
C ASP A 492 -7.39 12.09 15.74
#